data_b3d80bc7e8b48fb3c75f3d54ac8afe2c
#
_entry.id   b3d80bc7e8b48fb3c75f3d54ac8afe2c
#
_cell.length_a   1.000
_cell.length_b   1.000
_cell.length_c   1.000
_cell.angle_alpha   90.00
_cell.angle_beta   90.00
_cell.angle_gamma   90.00
#
_symmetry.space_group_name_H-M   'P 1'
#
loop_
_entity.id
_entity.type
_entity.pdbx_description
1 polymer ?
#
loop_
_entity_poly.entity_id
_entity_poly.type
_entity_poly.pdbx_seq_one_letter_code
_entity_poly.pdbx_strand_id
1 'polypeptide(L)'
;MVKPLKNRKWSVVSSEYLLREGAWCTVRRDAVQLPNGTIIPEWYVFEFPSWANVIAITKEGKMVLVSQYRHGLGQTNYELCAGLIDPTDASPMEGAKRELEEETGYGGGRWSLYMTTSANPSNHNNLNYTFLAEDVELVAERHPEESEDIDVHLLTKAELRELLTNGEMIQAMHAAPLWRYFAEELGK
;
A
#
# COMPACT_ATOMS: atom_id res chain seq x y z
N MET A 1 -6.14 22.76 18.75
CA MET A 1 -5.62 22.44 17.39
C MET A 1 -4.12 22.20 17.46
N VAL A 2 -3.63 21.12 16.84
CA VAL A 2 -2.20 20.82 16.74
C VAL A 2 -1.57 21.82 15.76
N LYS A 3 -0.44 22.42 16.13
CA LYS A 3 0.27 23.37 15.25
C LYS A 3 0.87 22.61 14.05
N PRO A 4 0.80 23.17 12.83
CA PRO A 4 1.44 22.57 11.67
C PRO A 4 2.96 22.46 11.88
N LEU A 5 3.53 21.33 11.47
CA LEU A 5 4.96 21.10 11.54
C LEU A 5 5.69 21.95 10.49
N LYS A 6 6.82 22.53 10.87
CA LYS A 6 7.75 23.17 9.90
C LYS A 6 8.55 22.06 9.21
N ASN A 7 8.51 22.02 7.88
CA ASN A 7 9.40 21.17 7.12
C ASN A 7 10.84 21.68 7.26
N ARG A 8 11.71 20.88 7.88
CA ARG A 8 13.15 21.16 8.06
C ARG A 8 13.95 20.31 7.06
N LYS A 9 13.77 20.62 5.78
CA LYS A 9 14.37 19.90 4.67
C LYS A 9 15.90 19.83 4.80
N TRP A 10 16.47 18.64 4.59
CA TRP A 10 17.90 18.42 4.44
C TRP A 10 18.31 18.66 2.99
N SER A 11 19.57 19.06 2.76
CA SER A 11 20.13 19.19 1.42
C SER A 11 20.98 17.96 1.08
N VAL A 12 20.85 17.49 -0.14
CA VAL A 12 21.72 16.44 -0.67
C VAL A 12 23.02 17.09 -1.12
N VAL A 13 24.14 16.65 -0.55
CA VAL A 13 25.50 17.12 -0.88
C VAL A 13 26.06 16.34 -2.06
N SER A 14 25.88 15.01 -2.04
CA SER A 14 26.23 14.11 -3.12
C SER A 14 25.33 12.89 -3.09
N SER A 15 25.24 12.18 -4.21
CA SER A 15 24.41 10.99 -4.38
C SER A 15 25.12 9.99 -5.28
N GLU A 16 25.05 8.71 -4.91
CA GLU A 16 25.63 7.58 -5.66
C GLU A 16 24.65 6.40 -5.64
N TYR A 17 24.40 5.80 -6.80
CA TYR A 17 23.65 4.55 -6.88
C TYR A 17 24.56 3.35 -6.57
N LEU A 18 24.20 2.57 -5.56
CA LEU A 18 24.92 1.35 -5.18
C LEU A 18 24.39 0.13 -5.92
N LEU A 19 23.06 0.09 -6.13
CA LEU A 19 22.37 -0.95 -6.89
C LEU A 19 21.32 -0.28 -7.78
N ARG A 20 21.11 -0.82 -8.97
CA ARG A 20 20.11 -0.35 -9.94
C ARG A 20 19.61 -1.50 -10.80
N GLU A 21 18.99 -2.48 -10.13
CA GLU A 21 18.53 -3.75 -10.72
C GLU A 21 16.99 -3.76 -10.81
N GLY A 22 16.45 -2.83 -11.62
CA GLY A 22 15.00 -2.71 -11.83
C GLY A 22 14.24 -2.05 -10.69
N ALA A 23 12.91 -2.17 -10.74
CA ALA A 23 12.00 -1.47 -9.82
C ALA A 23 12.09 -1.92 -8.36
N TRP A 24 12.51 -3.16 -8.13
CA TRP A 24 12.51 -3.77 -6.81
C TRP A 24 13.85 -3.71 -6.08
N CYS A 25 14.93 -3.33 -6.76
CA CYS A 25 16.26 -3.32 -6.18
C CYS A 25 17.06 -2.10 -6.65
N THR A 26 16.57 -0.91 -6.31
CA THR A 26 17.30 0.34 -6.54
C THR A 26 17.65 0.96 -5.20
N VAL A 27 18.95 1.09 -4.94
CA VAL A 27 19.50 1.64 -3.69
C VAL A 27 20.51 2.72 -4.02
N ARG A 28 20.31 3.91 -3.45
CA ARG A 28 21.31 4.98 -3.53
C ARG A 28 21.81 5.37 -2.14
N ARG A 29 23.04 5.84 -2.10
CA ARG A 29 23.70 6.42 -0.94
C ARG A 29 23.81 7.93 -1.14
N ASP A 30 23.26 8.72 -0.22
CA ASP A 30 23.34 10.16 -0.22
C ASP A 30 24.23 10.64 0.92
N ALA A 31 25.10 11.65 0.67
CA ALA A 31 25.61 12.49 1.73
C ALA A 31 24.64 13.65 1.90
N VAL A 32 24.18 13.90 3.13
CA VAL A 32 23.15 14.91 3.39
C VAL A 32 23.60 15.91 4.47
N GLN A 33 23.19 17.17 4.31
CA GLN A 33 23.41 18.20 5.30
C GLN A 33 22.10 18.58 6.01
N LEU A 34 22.13 18.52 7.33
CA LEU A 34 21.04 18.92 8.21
C LEU A 34 20.93 20.46 8.28
N PRO A 35 19.78 21.00 8.69
CA PRO A 35 19.59 22.45 8.87
C PRO A 35 20.54 23.11 9.89
N ASN A 36 21.13 22.35 10.79
CA ASN A 36 22.12 22.81 11.75
C ASN A 36 23.57 22.78 11.22
N GLY A 37 23.75 22.43 9.93
CA GLY A 37 25.06 22.34 9.28
C GLY A 37 25.78 20.99 9.41
N THR A 38 25.27 20.07 10.23
CA THR A 38 25.86 18.73 10.37
C THR A 38 25.76 17.97 9.06
N ILE A 39 26.85 17.33 8.64
CA ILE A 39 26.85 16.43 7.46
C ILE A 39 26.79 14.98 7.95
N ILE A 40 25.83 14.24 7.39
CA ILE A 40 25.75 12.78 7.48
C ILE A 40 26.30 12.24 6.17
N PRO A 41 27.45 11.54 6.18
CA PRO A 41 28.12 11.17 4.94
C PRO A 41 27.41 10.01 4.20
N GLU A 42 26.63 9.21 4.90
CA GLU A 42 25.96 8.04 4.34
C GLU A 42 24.51 7.95 4.82
N TRP A 43 23.58 8.16 3.90
CA TRP A 43 22.15 7.94 4.11
C TRP A 43 21.63 7.07 2.97
N TYR A 44 21.12 5.89 3.29
CA TYR A 44 20.68 4.93 2.28
C TYR A 44 19.20 5.15 1.97
N VAL A 45 18.88 5.28 0.68
CA VAL A 45 17.51 5.41 0.17
C VAL A 45 17.20 4.24 -0.75
N PHE A 46 16.13 3.54 -0.45
CA PHE A 46 15.53 2.52 -1.31
C PHE A 46 14.48 3.20 -2.19
N GLU A 47 14.64 3.09 -3.49
CA GLU A 47 13.72 3.68 -4.46
C GLU A 47 12.77 2.60 -4.96
N PHE A 48 11.50 2.76 -4.66
CA PHE A 48 10.43 1.89 -5.11
C PHE A 48 9.37 2.70 -5.88
N PRO A 49 8.65 2.08 -6.83
CA PRO A 49 7.39 2.62 -7.32
C PRO A 49 6.41 2.83 -6.17
N SER A 50 5.46 3.74 -6.34
CA SER A 50 4.37 3.86 -5.38
C SER A 50 3.39 2.69 -5.53
N TRP A 51 2.70 2.36 -4.44
CA TRP A 51 1.72 1.27 -4.38
C TRP A 51 0.32 1.82 -4.18
N ALA A 52 -0.65 1.04 -4.62
CA ALA A 52 -2.05 1.25 -4.28
C ALA A 52 -2.60 0.00 -3.61
N ASN A 53 -3.49 0.16 -2.62
CA ASN A 53 -4.32 -0.92 -2.09
C ASN A 53 -5.76 -0.47 -1.91
N VAL A 54 -6.67 -1.44 -1.82
CA VAL A 54 -8.10 -1.18 -1.88
C VAL A 54 -8.84 -1.83 -0.71
N ILE A 55 -9.55 -1.02 0.07
CA ILE A 55 -10.63 -1.52 0.94
C ILE A 55 -11.86 -1.64 0.05
N ALA A 56 -12.10 -2.84 -0.48
CA ALA A 56 -13.21 -3.12 -1.38
C ALA A 56 -14.36 -3.77 -0.63
N ILE A 57 -15.57 -3.18 -0.75
CA ILE A 57 -16.78 -3.62 -0.06
C ILE A 57 -17.85 -3.90 -1.11
N THR A 58 -18.35 -5.13 -1.14
CA THR A 58 -19.40 -5.52 -2.09
C THR A 58 -20.76 -4.90 -1.72
N LYS A 59 -21.72 -4.95 -2.65
CA LYS A 59 -23.11 -4.51 -2.41
C LYS A 59 -23.77 -5.25 -1.24
N GLU A 60 -23.34 -6.49 -0.96
CA GLU A 60 -23.82 -7.30 0.16
C GLU A 60 -23.07 -7.01 1.47
N GLY A 61 -22.13 -6.05 1.47
CA GLY A 61 -21.33 -5.66 2.63
C GLY A 61 -20.20 -6.60 2.97
N LYS A 62 -19.78 -7.47 2.04
CA LYS A 62 -18.59 -8.31 2.19
C LYS A 62 -17.33 -7.53 1.87
N MET A 63 -16.25 -7.82 2.59
CA MET A 63 -14.92 -7.28 2.34
C MET A 63 -14.16 -8.21 1.40
N VAL A 64 -13.64 -7.68 0.29
CA VAL A 64 -12.81 -8.44 -0.67
C VAL A 64 -11.38 -8.38 -0.19
N LEU A 65 -10.80 -9.53 0.09
CA LEU A 65 -9.39 -9.69 0.47
C LEU A 65 -8.73 -10.71 -0.44
N VAL A 66 -7.41 -10.71 -0.39
CA VAL A 66 -6.58 -11.73 -1.02
C VAL A 66 -5.70 -12.41 0.03
N SER A 67 -5.20 -13.60 -0.29
CA SER A 67 -4.06 -14.18 0.43
C SER A 67 -2.98 -14.57 -0.55
N GLN A 68 -1.72 -14.28 -0.17
CA GLN A 68 -0.55 -14.51 -1.01
C GLN A 68 0.65 -14.90 -0.17
N TYR A 69 1.51 -15.78 -0.72
CA TYR A 69 2.80 -16.09 -0.12
C TYR A 69 3.78 -14.94 -0.29
N ARG A 70 4.35 -14.48 0.80
CA ARG A 70 5.36 -13.40 0.80
C ARG A 70 6.73 -13.99 1.11
N HIS A 71 7.56 -14.15 0.08
CA HIS A 71 8.86 -14.84 0.16
C HIS A 71 9.79 -14.22 1.21
N GLY A 72 9.81 -12.90 1.36
CA GLY A 72 10.63 -12.22 2.36
C GLY A 72 10.29 -12.58 3.81
N LEU A 73 9.04 -12.95 4.09
CA LEU A 73 8.57 -13.41 5.40
C LEU A 73 8.50 -14.94 5.51
N GLY A 74 8.50 -15.66 4.38
CA GLY A 74 8.39 -17.09 4.32
C GLY A 74 7.02 -17.64 4.71
N GLN A 75 5.95 -16.86 4.55
CA GLN A 75 4.59 -17.25 4.93
C GLN A 75 3.52 -16.65 4.03
N THR A 76 2.33 -17.28 4.02
CA THR A 76 1.12 -16.74 3.37
C THR A 76 0.38 -15.83 4.35
N ASN A 77 -0.08 -14.67 3.88
CA ASN A 77 -0.78 -13.67 4.69
C ASN A 77 -2.08 -13.24 4.02
N TYR A 78 -3.05 -12.81 4.84
CA TYR A 78 -4.19 -12.05 4.36
C TYR A 78 -3.79 -10.61 4.06
N GLU A 79 -4.27 -10.08 2.95
CA GLU A 79 -3.95 -8.74 2.47
C GLU A 79 -5.17 -8.08 1.82
N LEU A 80 -5.15 -6.76 1.73
CA LEU A 80 -5.98 -6.05 0.77
C LEU A 80 -5.45 -6.33 -0.64
N CYS A 81 -6.30 -6.33 -1.65
CA CYS A 81 -5.85 -6.27 -3.04
C CYS A 81 -4.92 -5.07 -3.21
N ALA A 82 -3.74 -5.27 -3.78
CA ALA A 82 -2.71 -4.24 -3.85
C ALA A 82 -1.66 -4.53 -4.92
N GLY A 83 -1.27 -3.49 -5.65
CA GLY A 83 -0.20 -3.61 -6.62
C GLY A 83 0.54 -2.31 -6.86
N LEU A 84 1.40 -2.33 -7.87
CA LEU A 84 2.16 -1.16 -8.31
C LEU A 84 1.28 -0.18 -9.08
N ILE A 85 1.53 1.09 -8.85
CA ILE A 85 1.03 2.12 -9.76
C ILE A 85 1.97 2.14 -10.97
N ASP A 86 1.46 1.66 -12.11
CA ASP A 86 2.22 1.65 -13.34
C ASP A 86 2.36 3.08 -13.90
N PRO A 87 3.50 3.43 -14.51
CA PRO A 87 3.68 4.72 -15.18
C PRO A 87 2.65 5.03 -16.26
N THR A 88 1.97 4.01 -16.80
CA THR A 88 0.89 4.15 -17.80
C THR A 88 -0.48 4.38 -17.18
N ASP A 89 -0.65 4.14 -15.88
CA ASP A 89 -1.90 4.42 -15.18
C ASP A 89 -2.18 5.93 -15.18
N ALA A 90 -3.39 6.32 -15.57
CA ALA A 90 -3.78 7.73 -15.64
C ALA A 90 -3.77 8.43 -14.26
N SER A 91 -3.88 7.65 -13.19
CA SER A 91 -3.80 8.11 -11.79
C SER A 91 -3.59 6.92 -10.85
N PRO A 92 -3.16 7.14 -9.59
CA PRO A 92 -3.11 6.08 -8.58
C PRO A 92 -4.45 5.35 -8.37
N MET A 93 -5.58 6.03 -8.57
CA MET A 93 -6.90 5.42 -8.49
C MET A 93 -7.16 4.45 -9.65
N GLU A 94 -6.74 4.80 -10.85
CA GLU A 94 -6.91 3.92 -12.01
C GLU A 94 -6.01 2.67 -11.88
N GLY A 95 -4.79 2.80 -11.35
CA GLY A 95 -3.95 1.66 -10.98
C GLY A 95 -4.63 0.76 -9.95
N ALA A 96 -5.20 1.34 -8.89
CA ALA A 96 -5.94 0.58 -7.88
C ALA A 96 -7.16 -0.16 -8.44
N LYS A 97 -7.87 0.44 -9.39
CA LYS A 97 -9.01 -0.22 -10.07
C LYS A 97 -8.55 -1.39 -10.93
N ARG A 98 -7.48 -1.20 -11.69
CA ARG A 98 -6.88 -2.24 -12.53
C ARG A 98 -6.47 -3.44 -11.67
N GLU A 99 -5.70 -3.21 -10.60
CA GLU A 99 -5.25 -4.26 -9.68
C GLU A 99 -6.42 -5.01 -9.04
N LEU A 100 -7.47 -4.31 -8.58
CA LEU A 100 -8.64 -4.96 -7.99
C LEU A 100 -9.32 -5.89 -9.00
N GLU A 101 -9.46 -5.45 -10.25
CA GLU A 101 -10.11 -6.25 -11.30
C GLU A 101 -9.23 -7.44 -11.69
N GLU A 102 -7.93 -7.24 -11.89
CA GLU A 102 -6.97 -8.28 -12.29
C GLU A 102 -6.85 -9.38 -11.24
N GLU A 103 -6.61 -9.01 -9.97
CA GLU A 103 -6.42 -9.97 -8.88
C GLU A 103 -7.73 -10.67 -8.47
N THR A 104 -8.86 -9.96 -8.50
CA THR A 104 -10.08 -10.44 -7.84
C THR A 104 -11.30 -10.58 -8.76
N GLY A 105 -11.30 -9.94 -9.91
CA GLY A 105 -12.47 -9.83 -10.79
C GLY A 105 -13.51 -8.80 -10.31
N TYR A 106 -13.32 -8.17 -9.14
CA TYR A 106 -14.23 -7.16 -8.61
C TYR A 106 -13.89 -5.78 -9.15
N GLY A 107 -14.94 -4.96 -9.37
CA GLY A 107 -14.81 -3.59 -9.87
C GLY A 107 -16.09 -2.80 -9.72
N GLY A 108 -16.18 -1.67 -10.45
CA GLY A 108 -17.31 -0.74 -10.34
C GLY A 108 -17.37 -0.03 -8.99
N GLY A 109 -18.58 0.33 -8.54
CA GLY A 109 -18.80 0.97 -7.26
C GLY A 109 -18.37 2.44 -7.18
N ARG A 110 -18.30 2.95 -5.94
CA ARG A 110 -17.90 4.32 -5.62
C ARG A 110 -16.53 4.35 -4.99
N TRP A 111 -15.62 5.14 -5.54
CA TRP A 111 -14.21 5.19 -5.14
C TRP A 111 -13.84 6.52 -4.50
N SER A 112 -13.04 6.47 -3.48
CA SER A 112 -12.42 7.65 -2.86
C SER A 112 -11.02 7.33 -2.34
N LEU A 113 -10.11 8.33 -2.41
CA LEU A 113 -8.83 8.22 -1.69
C LEU A 113 -9.10 8.23 -0.19
N TYR A 114 -8.72 7.16 0.49
CA TYR A 114 -9.01 6.98 1.90
C TYR A 114 -7.82 7.33 2.80
N MET A 115 -6.62 6.88 2.43
CA MET A 115 -5.41 7.10 3.24
C MET A 115 -4.17 7.12 2.36
N THR A 116 -3.18 7.93 2.74
CA THR A 116 -1.83 7.87 2.15
C THR A 116 -0.83 7.59 3.25
N THR A 117 0.01 6.59 3.05
CA THR A 117 1.01 6.15 4.04
C THR A 117 2.38 5.96 3.39
N SER A 118 3.40 5.86 4.21
CA SER A 118 4.74 5.42 3.82
C SER A 118 5.10 4.18 4.62
N ALA A 119 5.67 3.17 3.97
CA ALA A 119 6.11 1.95 4.63
C ALA A 119 7.27 2.21 5.59
N ASN A 120 8.23 3.02 5.17
CA ASN A 120 9.37 3.42 5.98
C ASN A 120 9.91 4.78 5.52
N PRO A 121 9.38 5.90 6.05
CA PRO A 121 9.75 7.25 5.60
C PRO A 121 11.21 7.63 5.91
N SER A 122 11.94 6.82 6.69
CA SER A 122 13.35 7.06 6.96
C SER A 122 14.23 6.82 5.75
N ASN A 123 13.89 5.83 4.91
CA ASN A 123 14.74 5.41 3.81
C ASN A 123 13.99 4.91 2.56
N HIS A 124 12.66 4.87 2.55
CA HIS A 124 11.87 4.64 1.35
C HIS A 124 11.36 5.97 0.79
N ASN A 125 11.38 6.11 -0.54
CA ASN A 125 10.96 7.34 -1.22
C ASN A 125 9.53 7.26 -1.78
N ASN A 126 8.90 6.09 -1.73
CA ASN A 126 7.57 5.85 -2.27
C ASN A 126 6.45 6.03 -1.25
N LEU A 127 5.24 6.14 -1.77
CA LEU A 127 4.01 6.20 -0.99
C LEU A 127 3.11 5.01 -1.31
N ASN A 128 2.24 4.69 -0.36
CA ASN A 128 1.11 3.78 -0.55
C ASN A 128 -0.19 4.58 -0.49
N TYR A 129 -1.04 4.41 -1.49
CA TYR A 129 -2.35 5.03 -1.60
C TYR A 129 -3.43 3.98 -1.34
N THR A 130 -4.16 4.13 -0.24
CA THR A 130 -5.31 3.27 0.06
C THR A 130 -6.57 3.93 -0.45
N PHE A 131 -7.34 3.20 -1.26
CA PHE A 131 -8.65 3.62 -1.74
C PHE A 131 -9.75 2.85 -1.01
N LEU A 132 -10.88 3.51 -0.77
CA LEU A 132 -12.12 2.88 -0.36
C LEU A 132 -13.01 2.76 -1.60
N ALA A 133 -13.40 1.53 -1.92
CA ALA A 133 -14.30 1.18 -3.00
C ALA A 133 -15.55 0.51 -2.41
N GLU A 134 -16.69 1.21 -2.48
CA GLU A 134 -17.97 0.74 -1.95
C GLU A 134 -18.88 0.29 -3.09
N ASP A 135 -19.71 -0.72 -2.81
CA ASP A 135 -20.66 -1.31 -3.77
C ASP A 135 -19.96 -1.95 -4.99
N VAL A 136 -18.77 -2.52 -4.78
CA VAL A 136 -18.12 -3.27 -5.86
C VAL A 136 -18.87 -4.57 -6.15
N GLU A 137 -18.76 -5.04 -7.40
CA GLU A 137 -19.37 -6.28 -7.86
C GLU A 137 -18.40 -7.06 -8.76
N LEU A 138 -18.67 -8.32 -8.99
CA LEU A 138 -17.89 -9.12 -9.92
C LEU A 138 -18.18 -8.62 -11.35
N VAL A 139 -17.17 -8.05 -12.01
CA VAL A 139 -17.30 -7.42 -13.33
C VAL A 139 -16.56 -8.18 -14.43
N ALA A 140 -15.55 -8.99 -14.06
CA ALA A 140 -14.72 -9.74 -14.99
C ALA A 140 -14.28 -11.08 -14.39
N GLU A 141 -13.77 -11.99 -15.22
CA GLU A 141 -12.91 -13.07 -14.75
C GLU A 141 -11.57 -12.48 -14.33
N ARG A 142 -11.01 -12.97 -13.22
CA ARG A 142 -9.72 -12.53 -12.74
C ARG A 142 -8.58 -12.98 -13.66
N HIS A 143 -7.59 -12.12 -13.83
CA HIS A 143 -6.41 -12.37 -14.66
C HIS A 143 -5.12 -11.95 -13.92
N PRO A 144 -4.79 -12.60 -12.79
CA PRO A 144 -3.56 -12.30 -12.05
C PRO A 144 -2.34 -12.56 -12.96
N GLU A 145 -1.24 -11.88 -12.70
CA GLU A 145 0.02 -12.14 -13.38
C GLU A 145 0.52 -13.57 -13.12
N GLU A 146 1.33 -14.13 -14.03
CA GLU A 146 1.89 -15.49 -13.86
C GLU A 146 2.72 -15.66 -12.57
N SER A 147 3.22 -14.56 -12.01
CA SER A 147 3.97 -14.51 -10.75
C SER A 147 3.08 -14.43 -9.50
N GLU A 148 1.77 -14.32 -9.67
CA GLU A 148 0.80 -14.10 -8.60
C GLU A 148 -0.02 -15.36 -8.32
N ASP A 149 0.35 -16.06 -7.25
CA ASP A 149 -0.42 -17.16 -6.69
C ASP A 149 -1.32 -16.62 -5.56
N ILE A 150 -2.53 -16.19 -5.94
CA ILE A 150 -3.46 -15.43 -5.10
C ILE A 150 -4.78 -16.16 -4.94
N ASP A 151 -5.23 -16.32 -3.69
CA ASP A 151 -6.60 -16.73 -3.36
C ASP A 151 -7.44 -15.51 -2.95
N VAL A 152 -8.69 -15.45 -3.44
CA VAL A 152 -9.66 -14.39 -3.13
C VAL A 152 -10.60 -14.81 -2.02
N HIS A 153 -10.82 -13.93 -1.04
CA HIS A 153 -11.68 -14.18 0.12
C HIS A 153 -12.74 -13.09 0.26
N LEU A 154 -13.98 -13.52 0.52
CA LEU A 154 -15.11 -12.64 0.83
C LEU A 154 -15.47 -12.77 2.31
N LEU A 155 -14.96 -11.85 3.12
CA LEU A 155 -15.16 -11.87 4.56
C LEU A 155 -16.29 -10.91 5.00
N THR A 156 -16.94 -11.23 6.07
CA THR A 156 -17.74 -10.26 6.81
C THR A 156 -16.82 -9.26 7.53
N LYS A 157 -17.33 -8.10 7.87
CA LYS A 157 -16.60 -7.12 8.71
C LYS A 157 -16.17 -7.72 10.05
N ALA A 158 -16.97 -8.62 10.63
CA ALA A 158 -16.65 -9.29 11.89
C ALA A 158 -15.45 -10.24 11.74
N GLU A 159 -15.43 -11.08 10.71
CA GLU A 159 -14.32 -11.98 10.39
C GLU A 159 -13.03 -11.20 10.11
N LEU A 160 -13.10 -10.13 9.31
CA LEU A 160 -11.93 -9.29 9.05
C LEU A 160 -11.40 -8.61 10.32
N ARG A 161 -12.29 -8.13 11.18
CA ARG A 161 -11.91 -7.55 12.48
C ARG A 161 -11.23 -8.58 13.37
N GLU A 162 -11.68 -9.82 13.35
CA GLU A 162 -11.05 -10.94 14.06
C GLU A 162 -9.64 -11.20 13.55
N LEU A 163 -9.43 -11.30 12.22
CA LEU A 163 -8.10 -11.44 11.60
C LEU A 163 -7.14 -10.32 12.05
N LEU A 164 -7.60 -9.08 12.04
CA LEU A 164 -6.80 -7.94 12.50
C LEU A 164 -6.46 -8.04 13.99
N THR A 165 -7.43 -8.43 14.82
CA THR A 165 -7.26 -8.54 16.28
C THR A 165 -6.30 -9.67 16.65
N ASN A 166 -6.34 -10.77 15.90
CA ASN A 166 -5.45 -11.93 16.09
C ASN A 166 -4.05 -11.72 15.48
N GLY A 167 -3.82 -10.60 14.76
CA GLY A 167 -2.53 -10.29 14.14
C GLY A 167 -2.24 -11.12 12.88
N GLU A 168 -3.27 -11.66 12.24
CA GLU A 168 -3.13 -12.46 11.01
C GLU A 168 -2.89 -11.60 9.76
N MET A 169 -3.20 -10.28 9.83
CA MET A 169 -2.83 -9.32 8.80
C MET A 169 -1.57 -8.56 9.22
N ILE A 170 -0.42 -9.11 8.87
CA ILE A 170 0.88 -8.63 9.35
C ILE A 170 1.40 -7.40 8.58
N GLN A 171 0.94 -7.19 7.34
CA GLN A 171 1.35 -6.07 6.49
C GLN A 171 0.80 -4.75 7.03
N ALA A 172 1.67 -3.90 7.56
CA ALA A 172 1.26 -2.65 8.21
C ALA A 172 0.48 -1.70 7.29
N MET A 173 0.83 -1.64 5.99
CA MET A 173 0.14 -0.78 5.01
C MET A 173 -1.28 -1.27 4.67
N HIS A 174 -1.62 -2.52 4.99
CA HIS A 174 -2.96 -3.10 4.86
C HIS A 174 -3.72 -3.01 6.18
N ALA A 175 -3.06 -3.31 7.28
CA ALA A 175 -3.67 -3.29 8.60
C ALA A 175 -4.03 -1.86 9.07
N ALA A 176 -3.16 -0.86 8.84
CA ALA A 176 -3.39 0.49 9.31
C ALA A 176 -4.66 1.16 8.75
N PRO A 177 -4.93 1.14 7.42
CA PRO A 177 -6.16 1.69 6.89
C PRO A 177 -7.41 0.92 7.33
N LEU A 178 -7.32 -0.39 7.54
CA LEU A 178 -8.44 -1.17 8.06
C LEU A 178 -8.73 -0.84 9.54
N TRP A 179 -7.71 -0.66 10.38
CA TRP A 179 -7.91 -0.18 11.73
C TRP A 179 -8.56 1.20 11.78
N ARG A 180 -8.16 2.12 10.90
CA ARG A 180 -8.82 3.41 10.74
C ARG A 180 -10.29 3.22 10.35
N TYR A 181 -10.58 2.36 9.37
CA TYR A 181 -11.93 2.08 8.90
C TYR A 181 -12.84 1.60 10.04
N PHE A 182 -12.39 0.63 10.83
CA PHE A 182 -13.16 0.14 11.98
C PHE A 182 -13.29 1.15 13.12
N ALA A 183 -12.28 2.00 13.33
CA ALA A 183 -12.38 3.07 14.32
C ALA A 183 -13.42 4.14 13.92
N GLU A 184 -13.49 4.49 12.65
CA GLU A 184 -14.49 5.44 12.14
C GLU A 184 -15.93 4.86 12.17
N GLU A 185 -16.10 3.54 12.03
CA GLU A 185 -17.40 2.88 12.16
C GLU A 185 -17.91 2.88 13.63
N LEU A 186 -17.00 2.73 14.60
CA LEU A 186 -17.37 2.77 16.04
C LEU A 186 -17.76 4.17 16.51
N GLY A 187 -17.40 5.22 15.79
CA GLY A 187 -17.73 6.61 16.09
C GLY A 187 -19.03 7.11 15.46
N LYS A 188 -19.71 6.27 14.68
CA LYS A 188 -21.03 6.55 14.07
C LYS A 188 -22.14 5.91 14.88
#